data_d74285428a53aa6c386852e927be3f74
#
_entry.id   d74285428a53aa6c386852e927be3f74
#
_cell.length_a   1.000
_cell.length_b   1.000
_cell.length_c   1.000
_cell.angle_alpha   90.00
_cell.angle_beta   90.00
_cell.angle_gamma   90.00
#
_symmetry.space_group_name_H-M   'P 1'
#
loop_
_entity.id
_entity.type
_entity.pdbx_description
1 polymer ?
#
loop_
_entity_poly.entity_id
_entity_poly.type
_entity_poly.pdbx_seq_one_letter_code
_entity_poly.pdbx_strand_id
1 'polypeptide(L)'
;MFSKNRISKIIQIIITISSFFYFIYFIQNNIELLKNIVNITIFEISLILILKILNTLFLSNININILKYLNIELPQLESINITVKNTLGNLTTPLKLGTGYKISYLKDNYEIKLTDFIFWNTIFSIINLIPIVSVFIFFSLFIKAPFIFGYELFSIILFFTFLVSLFLISKSTVLNSKIEKFRYFSKRNFLIQISNILYFLSSCLIVFIIASNFTNELQFFSSVSYNTLNSFVNLINLTPGNIGVKETVLVVFNEIHQLSFQVVIITSAIERLLTLISLFFIQIILKNLK
;
A
#
# COMPACT_ATOMS: atom_id res chain seq x y z
N MET A 1 26.04 25.00 12.96
CA MET A 1 24.65 25.03 12.49
C MET A 1 24.40 23.76 11.67
N PHE A 2 23.75 22.74 12.25
CA PHE A 2 23.48 21.50 11.53
C PHE A 2 22.48 21.77 10.39
N SER A 3 22.80 21.37 9.18
CA SER A 3 21.87 21.56 8.05
C SER A 3 20.55 20.85 8.34
N LYS A 4 19.42 21.47 7.99
CA LYS A 4 18.04 20.95 8.18
C LYS A 4 17.90 19.49 7.69
N ASN A 5 18.70 19.07 6.71
CA ASN A 5 18.78 17.72 6.18
C ASN A 5 19.47 16.71 7.14
N ARG A 6 20.42 17.14 7.99
CA ARG A 6 21.06 16.24 8.97
C ARG A 6 20.12 15.90 10.12
N ILE A 7 19.39 16.87 10.64
CA ILE A 7 18.42 16.67 11.74
C ILE A 7 17.31 15.71 11.27
N SER A 8 16.77 15.91 10.08
CA SER A 8 15.76 14.99 9.49
C SER A 8 16.28 13.55 9.37
N LYS A 9 17.52 13.35 8.90
CA LYS A 9 18.13 12.02 8.81
C LYS A 9 18.32 11.37 10.18
N ILE A 10 18.74 12.13 11.20
CA ILE A 10 18.94 11.62 12.57
C ILE A 10 17.59 11.17 13.16
N ILE A 11 16.55 12.00 13.04
CA ILE A 11 15.20 11.66 13.53
C ILE A 11 14.70 10.37 12.87
N GLN A 12 14.91 10.20 11.56
CA GLN A 12 14.49 9.01 10.84
C GLN A 12 15.25 7.75 11.26
N ILE A 13 16.56 7.85 11.49
CA ILE A 13 17.37 6.76 12.01
C ILE A 13 16.87 6.37 13.40
N ILE A 14 16.59 7.35 14.28
CA ILE A 14 16.06 7.10 15.62
C ILE A 14 14.69 6.39 15.52
N ILE A 15 13.76 6.87 14.70
CA ILE A 15 12.45 6.25 14.51
C ILE A 15 12.60 4.82 13.99
N THR A 16 13.47 4.59 12.99
CA THR A 16 13.72 3.26 12.43
C THR A 16 14.30 2.30 13.48
N ILE A 17 15.28 2.73 14.23
CA ILE A 17 15.91 1.94 15.29
C ILE A 17 14.88 1.65 16.40
N SER A 18 14.15 2.64 16.87
CA SER A 18 13.10 2.47 17.88
C SER A 18 12.01 1.50 17.42
N SER A 19 11.56 1.62 16.16
CA SER A 19 10.56 0.71 15.57
C SER A 19 11.09 -0.73 15.48
N PHE A 20 12.37 -0.90 15.15
CA PHE A 20 13.01 -2.22 15.10
C PHE A 20 13.14 -2.85 16.49
N PHE A 21 13.59 -2.10 17.49
CA PHE A 21 13.64 -2.58 18.87
C PHE A 21 12.27 -2.88 19.45
N TYR A 22 11.26 -2.04 19.15
CA TYR A 22 9.88 -2.30 19.54
C TYR A 22 9.35 -3.59 18.92
N PHE A 23 9.67 -3.84 17.65
CA PHE A 23 9.29 -5.08 16.96
C PHE A 23 9.95 -6.32 17.59
N ILE A 24 11.25 -6.25 17.94
CA ILE A 24 11.93 -7.35 18.64
C ILE A 24 11.32 -7.57 20.03
N TYR A 25 11.12 -6.51 20.80
CA TYR A 25 10.48 -6.57 22.12
C TYR A 25 9.07 -7.19 22.03
N PHE A 26 8.32 -6.78 21.02
CA PHE A 26 6.99 -7.35 20.77
C PHE A 26 7.05 -8.84 20.46
N ILE A 27 7.97 -9.27 19.58
CA ILE A 27 8.17 -10.69 19.25
C ILE A 27 8.50 -11.48 20.52
N GLN A 28 9.42 -10.99 21.34
CA GLN A 28 9.84 -11.67 22.56
C GLN A 28 8.70 -11.83 23.57
N ASN A 29 7.86 -10.81 23.74
CA ASN A 29 6.73 -10.85 24.67
C ASN A 29 5.51 -11.62 24.15
N ASN A 30 5.46 -11.95 22.86
CA ASN A 30 4.33 -12.63 22.23
C ASN A 30 4.76 -13.94 21.53
N ILE A 31 5.77 -14.61 22.07
CA ILE A 31 6.29 -15.87 21.51
C ILE A 31 5.20 -16.94 21.41
N GLU A 32 4.23 -16.97 22.33
CA GLU A 32 3.10 -17.89 22.27
C GLU A 32 2.20 -17.64 21.07
N LEU A 33 2.00 -16.38 20.70
CA LEU A 33 1.26 -16.03 19.48
C LEU A 33 2.03 -16.42 18.22
N LEU A 34 3.36 -16.39 18.26
CA LEU A 34 4.21 -16.84 17.15
C LEU A 34 4.16 -18.35 16.98
N LYS A 35 3.90 -19.13 18.03
CA LYS A 35 3.66 -20.58 17.91
C LYS A 35 2.42 -20.87 17.07
N ASN A 36 1.42 -19.97 17.08
CA ASN A 36 0.23 -20.11 16.24
C ASN A 36 0.51 -19.84 14.74
N ILE A 37 1.67 -19.24 14.39
CA ILE A 37 2.10 -19.13 12.96
C ILE A 37 2.24 -20.53 12.34
N VAL A 38 2.57 -21.54 13.12
CA VAL A 38 2.64 -22.93 12.68
C VAL A 38 1.28 -23.48 12.21
N ASN A 39 0.18 -22.82 12.58
CA ASN A 39 -1.17 -23.22 12.16
C ASN A 39 -1.50 -22.80 10.72
N ILE A 40 -0.72 -21.88 10.12
CA ILE A 40 -0.92 -21.51 8.72
C ILE A 40 -0.47 -22.68 7.84
N THR A 41 -1.40 -23.22 7.09
CA THR A 41 -1.12 -24.37 6.22
C THR A 41 -0.20 -24.00 5.05
N ILE A 42 0.54 -24.99 4.53
CA ILE A 42 1.39 -24.81 3.33
C ILE A 42 0.53 -24.33 2.15
N PHE A 43 -0.71 -24.79 2.05
CA PHE A 43 -1.64 -24.34 1.01
C PHE A 43 -1.94 -22.84 1.13
N GLU A 44 -2.24 -22.34 2.34
CA GLU A 44 -2.48 -20.90 2.58
C GLU A 44 -1.26 -20.04 2.28
N ILE A 45 -0.08 -20.48 2.70
CA ILE A 45 1.19 -19.80 2.37
C ILE A 45 1.37 -19.72 0.85
N SER A 46 1.15 -20.82 0.14
CA SER A 46 1.27 -20.87 -1.32
C SER A 46 0.27 -19.93 -2.00
N LEU A 47 -0.97 -19.90 -1.52
CA LEU A 47 -2.01 -19.02 -2.02
C LEU A 47 -1.64 -17.54 -1.79
N ILE A 48 -1.16 -17.20 -0.59
CA ILE A 48 -0.69 -15.84 -0.27
C ILE A 48 0.46 -15.42 -1.18
N LEU A 49 1.44 -16.30 -1.42
CA LEU A 49 2.55 -16.00 -2.33
C LEU A 49 2.08 -15.74 -3.75
N ILE A 50 1.13 -16.53 -4.27
CA ILE A 50 0.51 -16.30 -5.58
C ILE A 50 -0.18 -14.94 -5.61
N LEU A 51 -0.98 -14.60 -4.60
CA LEU A 51 -1.64 -13.31 -4.49
C LEU A 51 -0.65 -12.14 -4.42
N LYS A 52 0.49 -12.30 -3.73
CA LYS A 52 1.57 -11.29 -3.68
C LYS A 52 2.26 -11.09 -5.04
N ILE A 53 2.44 -12.17 -5.80
CA ILE A 53 2.94 -12.08 -7.18
C ILE A 53 1.94 -11.31 -8.04
N LEU A 54 0.65 -11.66 -7.99
CA LEU A 54 -0.40 -10.94 -8.71
C LEU A 54 -0.45 -9.45 -8.31
N ASN A 55 -0.29 -9.14 -7.03
CA ASN A 55 -0.21 -7.76 -6.55
C ASN A 55 0.94 -6.99 -7.20
N THR A 56 2.10 -7.62 -7.36
CA THR A 56 3.25 -7.01 -8.04
C THR A 56 2.94 -6.75 -9.52
N LEU A 57 2.23 -7.66 -10.20
CA LEU A 57 1.79 -7.48 -11.58
C LEU A 57 0.76 -6.35 -11.72
N PHE A 58 -0.21 -6.25 -10.81
CA PHE A 58 -1.18 -5.15 -10.81
C PHE A 58 -0.49 -3.79 -10.60
N LEU A 59 0.43 -3.69 -9.64
CA LEU A 59 1.21 -2.47 -9.41
C LEU A 59 2.09 -2.11 -10.62
N SER A 60 2.68 -3.10 -11.29
CA SER A 60 3.45 -2.90 -12.51
C SER A 60 2.55 -2.35 -13.64
N ASN A 61 1.35 -2.91 -13.81
CA ASN A 61 0.39 -2.44 -14.81
C ASN A 61 -0.09 -1.01 -14.52
N ILE A 62 -0.34 -0.66 -13.26
CA ILE A 62 -0.64 0.71 -12.84
C ILE A 62 0.51 1.64 -13.23
N ASN A 63 1.77 1.26 -12.93
CA ASN A 63 2.95 2.05 -13.28
C ASN A 63 3.08 2.29 -14.80
N ILE A 64 2.90 1.25 -15.63
CA ILE A 64 2.93 1.37 -17.10
C ILE A 64 1.89 2.40 -17.57
N ASN A 65 0.67 2.30 -17.06
CA ASN A 65 -0.41 3.17 -17.52
C ASN A 65 -0.25 4.62 -17.02
N ILE A 66 0.35 4.84 -15.84
CA ILE A 66 0.72 6.18 -15.35
C ILE A 66 1.81 6.79 -16.24
N LEU A 67 2.85 6.03 -16.60
CA LEU A 67 3.96 6.50 -17.40
C LEU A 67 3.54 6.85 -18.84
N LYS A 68 2.50 6.22 -19.36
CA LYS A 68 1.90 6.61 -20.65
C LYS A 68 1.33 8.04 -20.66
N TYR A 69 0.99 8.63 -19.49
CA TYR A 69 0.63 10.06 -19.41
C TYR A 69 1.85 10.97 -19.60
N LEU A 70 3.04 10.44 -19.37
CA LEU A 70 4.33 11.11 -19.65
C LEU A 70 4.87 10.78 -21.04
N ASN A 71 4.06 10.11 -21.90
CA ASN A 71 4.42 9.61 -23.24
C ASN A 71 5.59 8.61 -23.21
N ILE A 72 5.67 7.80 -22.14
CA ILE A 72 6.68 6.77 -21.96
C ILE A 72 6.05 5.41 -22.16
N GLU A 73 6.61 4.63 -23.07
CA GLU A 73 6.27 3.23 -23.29
C GLU A 73 7.29 2.37 -22.57
N LEU A 74 6.90 1.87 -21.39
CA LEU A 74 7.75 1.00 -20.59
C LEU A 74 7.42 -0.47 -20.90
N PRO A 75 8.40 -1.31 -21.29
CA PRO A 75 8.23 -2.74 -21.48
C PRO A 75 7.74 -3.41 -20.18
N GLN A 76 6.88 -4.44 -20.29
CA GLN A 76 6.26 -5.07 -19.14
C GLN A 76 7.28 -5.67 -18.15
N LEU A 77 8.28 -6.40 -18.65
CA LEU A 77 9.32 -7.01 -17.81
C LEU A 77 10.15 -5.95 -17.07
N GLU A 78 10.44 -4.84 -17.74
CA GLU A 78 11.15 -3.71 -17.15
C GLU A 78 10.31 -3.04 -16.05
N SER A 79 9.02 -2.84 -16.30
CA SER A 79 8.10 -2.30 -15.30
C SER A 79 8.01 -3.19 -14.06
N ILE A 80 7.94 -4.51 -14.23
CA ILE A 80 7.95 -5.47 -13.12
C ILE A 80 9.26 -5.33 -12.33
N ASN A 81 10.42 -5.28 -13.00
CA ASN A 81 11.72 -5.13 -12.36
C ASN A 81 11.82 -3.83 -11.54
N ILE A 82 11.37 -2.71 -12.11
CA ILE A 82 11.33 -1.42 -11.41
C ILE A 82 10.38 -1.49 -10.21
N THR A 83 9.21 -2.11 -10.37
CA THR A 83 8.22 -2.25 -9.31
C THR A 83 8.77 -3.09 -8.15
N VAL A 84 9.42 -4.21 -8.44
CA VAL A 84 10.06 -5.08 -7.44
C VAL A 84 11.14 -4.30 -6.67
N LYS A 85 12.06 -3.63 -7.36
CA LYS A 85 13.13 -2.86 -6.72
C LYS A 85 12.60 -1.67 -5.92
N ASN A 86 11.57 -1.00 -6.44
CA ASN A 86 10.89 0.08 -5.72
C ASN A 86 10.26 -0.44 -4.42
N THR A 87 9.53 -1.56 -4.48
CA THR A 87 8.86 -2.14 -3.31
C THR A 87 9.86 -2.66 -2.29
N LEU A 88 10.89 -3.41 -2.74
CA LEU A 88 11.97 -3.88 -1.87
C LEU A 88 12.68 -2.71 -1.18
N GLY A 89 13.06 -1.67 -1.95
CA GLY A 89 13.70 -0.50 -1.39
C GLY A 89 12.82 0.21 -0.36
N ASN A 90 11.52 0.33 -0.60
CA ASN A 90 10.60 0.98 0.34
C ASN A 90 10.34 0.14 1.60
N LEU A 91 10.42 -1.20 1.51
CA LEU A 91 10.26 -2.09 2.66
C LEU A 91 11.51 -2.13 3.56
N THR A 92 12.70 -2.07 2.96
CA THR A 92 13.96 -2.28 3.68
C THR A 92 14.67 -1.00 4.07
N THR A 93 14.33 0.13 3.45
CA THR A 93 15.03 1.40 3.68
C THR A 93 14.06 2.52 4.08
N PRO A 94 14.52 3.48 4.91
CA PRO A 94 13.71 4.66 5.24
C PRO A 94 13.57 5.60 4.04
N LEU A 95 12.62 6.54 4.13
CA LEU A 95 12.46 7.66 3.18
C LEU A 95 12.10 7.25 1.75
N LYS A 96 11.46 6.11 1.53
CA LYS A 96 11.09 5.69 0.17
C LYS A 96 12.30 5.67 -0.79
N LEU A 97 13.47 5.16 -0.36
CA LEU A 97 14.63 5.06 -1.25
C LEU A 97 14.32 4.19 -2.49
N GLY A 98 13.39 3.23 -2.38
CA GLY A 98 12.88 2.51 -3.53
C GLY A 98 12.20 3.44 -4.55
N THR A 99 11.41 4.40 -4.08
CA THR A 99 10.82 5.43 -4.96
C THR A 99 11.91 6.34 -5.54
N GLY A 100 12.93 6.69 -4.76
CA GLY A 100 14.12 7.40 -5.25
C GLY A 100 14.84 6.64 -6.37
N TYR A 101 15.04 5.32 -6.20
CA TYR A 101 15.57 4.47 -7.26
C TYR A 101 14.71 4.50 -8.54
N LYS A 102 13.39 4.35 -8.40
CA LYS A 102 12.46 4.40 -9.53
C LYS A 102 12.58 5.73 -10.29
N ILE A 103 12.63 6.85 -9.57
CA ILE A 103 12.77 8.18 -10.14
C ILE A 103 14.09 8.34 -10.89
N SER A 104 15.22 7.95 -10.26
CA SER A 104 16.56 8.03 -10.88
C SER A 104 16.58 7.18 -12.14
N TYR A 105 16.14 5.94 -12.07
CA TYR A 105 16.09 5.04 -13.22
C TYR A 105 15.30 5.62 -14.40
N LEU A 106 14.11 6.17 -14.13
CA LEU A 106 13.25 6.74 -15.16
C LEU A 106 13.83 8.03 -15.72
N LYS A 107 14.52 8.83 -14.89
CA LYS A 107 15.23 10.04 -15.35
C LYS A 107 16.39 9.67 -16.29
N ASP A 108 17.19 8.68 -15.90
CA ASP A 108 18.42 8.32 -16.62
C ASP A 108 18.13 7.60 -17.95
N ASN A 109 17.05 6.80 -18.02
CA ASN A 109 16.74 6.00 -19.21
C ASN A 109 15.64 6.59 -20.10
N TYR A 110 14.79 7.49 -19.57
CA TYR A 110 13.62 8.03 -20.28
C TYR A 110 13.52 9.56 -20.20
N GLU A 111 14.55 10.24 -19.69
CA GLU A 111 14.66 11.71 -19.63
C GLU A 111 13.44 12.41 -18.97
N ILE A 112 12.84 11.78 -17.96
CA ILE A 112 11.63 12.29 -17.32
C ILE A 112 11.95 13.51 -16.46
N LYS A 113 11.14 14.56 -16.58
CA LYS A 113 11.17 15.69 -15.65
C LYS A 113 10.63 15.26 -14.29
N LEU A 114 11.43 15.44 -13.23
CA LEU A 114 11.07 15.08 -11.86
C LEU A 114 9.72 15.69 -11.42
N THR A 115 9.49 16.96 -11.79
CA THR A 115 8.23 17.68 -11.48
C THR A 115 7.00 17.00 -12.07
N ASP A 116 7.09 16.51 -13.30
CA ASP A 116 5.98 15.84 -13.99
C ASP A 116 5.72 14.47 -13.41
N PHE A 117 6.79 13.73 -13.06
CA PHE A 117 6.66 12.45 -12.38
C PHE A 117 5.99 12.60 -11.01
N ILE A 118 6.45 13.52 -10.16
CA ILE A 118 5.87 13.78 -8.84
C ILE A 118 4.39 14.18 -8.99
N PHE A 119 4.09 15.08 -9.91
CA PHE A 119 2.73 15.53 -10.17
C PHE A 119 1.79 14.37 -10.50
N TRP A 120 2.10 13.56 -11.50
CA TRP A 120 1.26 12.44 -11.91
C TRP A 120 1.16 11.36 -10.83
N ASN A 121 2.28 11.03 -10.18
CA ASN A 121 2.27 10.05 -9.10
C ASN A 121 1.40 10.49 -7.92
N THR A 122 1.42 11.77 -7.54
CA THR A 122 0.57 12.32 -6.48
C THR A 122 -0.91 12.28 -6.86
N ILE A 123 -1.25 12.74 -8.08
CA ILE A 123 -2.64 12.70 -8.57
C ILE A 123 -3.16 11.27 -8.57
N PHE A 124 -2.41 10.31 -9.12
CA PHE A 124 -2.85 8.93 -9.16
C PHE A 124 -2.90 8.29 -7.77
N SER A 125 -2.05 8.67 -6.83
CA SER A 125 -2.14 8.21 -5.45
C SER A 125 -3.48 8.61 -4.81
N ILE A 126 -3.96 9.83 -5.08
CA ILE A 126 -5.24 10.31 -4.58
C ILE A 126 -6.41 9.63 -5.32
N ILE A 127 -6.35 9.58 -6.65
CA ILE A 127 -7.41 8.99 -7.48
C ILE A 127 -7.58 7.49 -7.18
N ASN A 128 -6.51 6.79 -6.88
CA ASN A 128 -6.53 5.36 -6.53
C ASN A 128 -7.20 5.07 -5.18
N LEU A 129 -7.42 6.06 -4.32
CA LEU A 129 -8.23 5.90 -3.12
C LEU A 129 -9.74 5.80 -3.43
N ILE A 130 -10.19 6.34 -4.56
CA ILE A 130 -11.63 6.36 -4.92
C ILE A 130 -12.22 4.94 -4.92
N PRO A 131 -11.70 3.98 -5.72
CA PRO A 131 -12.26 2.64 -5.75
C PRO A 131 -12.10 1.91 -4.41
N ILE A 132 -11.04 2.18 -3.64
CA ILE A 132 -10.83 1.59 -2.32
C ILE A 132 -11.93 2.03 -1.36
N VAL A 133 -12.21 3.34 -1.30
CA VAL A 133 -13.28 3.89 -0.48
C VAL A 133 -14.65 3.41 -0.96
N SER A 134 -14.86 3.30 -2.27
CA SER A 134 -16.11 2.78 -2.84
C SER A 134 -16.36 1.32 -2.43
N VAL A 135 -15.31 0.48 -2.46
CA VAL A 135 -15.39 -0.92 -2.01
C VAL A 135 -15.68 -0.98 -0.50
N PHE A 136 -15.03 -0.14 0.30
CA PHE A 136 -15.29 -0.06 1.74
C PHE A 136 -16.74 0.32 2.04
N ILE A 137 -17.27 1.37 1.39
CA ILE A 137 -18.67 1.80 1.55
C ILE A 137 -19.62 0.68 1.12
N PHE A 138 -19.36 0.04 -0.04
CA PHE A 138 -20.19 -1.06 -0.52
C PHE A 138 -20.29 -2.17 0.53
N PHE A 139 -19.18 -2.65 1.05
CA PHE A 139 -19.19 -3.69 2.09
C PHE A 139 -19.85 -3.23 3.39
N SER A 140 -19.67 -1.96 3.79
CA SER A 140 -20.28 -1.42 5.01
C SER A 140 -21.81 -1.38 4.95
N LEU A 141 -22.40 -1.23 3.75
CA LEU A 141 -23.86 -1.21 3.56
C LEU A 141 -24.48 -2.62 3.66
N PHE A 142 -23.73 -3.68 3.34
CA PHE A 142 -24.24 -5.05 3.34
C PHE A 142 -24.05 -5.77 4.67
N ILE A 143 -23.17 -5.28 5.52
CA ILE A 143 -22.93 -5.88 6.83
C ILE A 143 -23.81 -5.14 7.82
N LYS A 144 -24.76 -5.87 8.43
CA LYS A 144 -25.45 -5.43 9.65
C LYS A 144 -24.46 -5.45 10.83
N ALA A 145 -23.38 -4.65 10.71
CA ALA A 145 -22.54 -4.39 11.87
C ALA A 145 -23.41 -3.70 12.94
N PRO A 146 -23.29 -4.08 14.22
CA PRO A 146 -23.95 -3.32 15.28
C PRO A 146 -23.54 -1.86 15.08
N PHE A 147 -24.54 -0.98 15.01
CA PHE A 147 -24.45 0.45 14.74
C PHE A 147 -23.38 1.08 15.63
N ILE A 148 -22.15 1.13 15.17
CA ILE A 148 -21.09 1.89 15.80
C ILE A 148 -21.08 3.23 15.07
N PHE A 149 -21.60 4.25 15.71
CA PHE A 149 -21.71 5.64 15.23
C PHE A 149 -20.41 6.17 14.56
N GLY A 150 -19.26 5.55 14.87
CA GLY A 150 -17.97 5.83 14.29
C GLY A 150 -17.78 5.42 12.82
N TYR A 151 -18.44 4.35 12.33
CA TYR A 151 -18.26 3.87 10.95
C TYR A 151 -18.91 4.80 9.92
N GLU A 152 -20.12 5.25 10.23
CA GLU A 152 -20.84 6.18 9.36
C GLU A 152 -20.09 7.52 9.29
N LEU A 153 -19.65 8.02 10.44
CA LEU A 153 -18.91 9.27 10.52
C LEU A 153 -17.56 9.17 9.79
N PHE A 154 -16.85 8.05 9.94
CA PHE A 154 -15.60 7.80 9.24
C PHE A 154 -15.80 7.67 7.72
N SER A 155 -16.81 6.92 7.27
CA SER A 155 -17.14 6.78 5.84
C SER A 155 -17.60 8.11 5.24
N ILE A 156 -18.38 8.90 5.98
CA ILE A 156 -18.80 10.24 5.60
C ILE A 156 -17.61 11.19 5.51
N ILE A 157 -16.72 11.21 6.51
CA ILE A 157 -15.49 12.02 6.48
C ILE A 157 -14.61 11.62 5.29
N LEU A 158 -14.42 10.33 5.05
CA LEU A 158 -13.68 9.85 3.89
C LEU A 158 -14.32 10.28 2.57
N PHE A 159 -15.63 10.19 2.46
CA PHE A 159 -16.37 10.63 1.28
C PHE A 159 -16.27 12.14 1.08
N PHE A 160 -16.40 12.93 2.14
CA PHE A 160 -16.26 14.40 2.07
C PHE A 160 -14.81 14.83 1.76
N THR A 161 -13.82 14.24 2.39
CA THR A 161 -12.40 14.54 2.07
C THR A 161 -12.07 14.18 0.63
N PHE A 162 -12.68 13.13 0.12
CA PHE A 162 -12.60 12.74 -1.26
C PHE A 162 -13.26 13.75 -2.20
N LEU A 163 -14.52 14.16 -1.94
CA LEU A 163 -15.22 15.18 -2.73
C LEU A 163 -14.46 16.53 -2.72
N VAL A 164 -13.93 16.94 -1.57
CA VAL A 164 -13.12 18.15 -1.43
C VAL A 164 -11.81 18.02 -2.25
N SER A 165 -11.16 16.87 -2.24
CA SER A 165 -9.96 16.65 -3.06
C SER A 165 -10.24 16.71 -4.55
N LEU A 166 -11.34 16.12 -5.03
CA LEU A 166 -11.80 16.25 -6.42
C LEU A 166 -12.13 17.70 -6.78
N PHE A 167 -12.78 18.44 -5.89
CA PHE A 167 -13.13 19.83 -6.10
C PHE A 167 -11.89 20.73 -6.17
N LEU A 168 -10.93 20.54 -5.27
CA LEU A 168 -9.64 21.26 -5.29
C LEU A 168 -8.83 20.95 -6.55
N ILE A 169 -8.83 19.70 -6.98
CA ILE A 169 -8.22 19.27 -8.23
C ILE A 169 -8.90 19.96 -9.43
N SER A 170 -10.22 20.06 -9.43
CA SER A 170 -10.97 20.67 -10.55
C SER A 170 -10.77 22.19 -10.67
N LYS A 171 -10.47 22.90 -9.59
CA LYS A 171 -10.31 24.36 -9.56
C LYS A 171 -8.88 24.88 -9.73
N SER A 172 -7.87 24.03 -9.67
CA SER A 172 -6.47 24.47 -9.76
C SER A 172 -6.11 24.84 -11.19
N THR A 173 -5.81 26.12 -11.43
CA THR A 173 -5.44 26.68 -12.73
C THR A 173 -4.12 26.09 -13.28
N VAL A 174 -3.20 25.69 -12.42
CA VAL A 174 -1.95 24.97 -12.77
C VAL A 174 -2.27 23.57 -13.29
N LEU A 175 -3.35 22.99 -12.85
CA LEU A 175 -3.85 21.72 -13.32
C LEU A 175 -4.49 21.82 -14.72
N ASN A 176 -5.20 22.88 -15.03
CA ASN A 176 -6.02 22.97 -16.27
C ASN A 176 -5.21 22.70 -17.54
N SER A 177 -4.00 23.22 -17.67
CA SER A 177 -3.16 22.98 -18.86
C SER A 177 -2.59 21.55 -18.98
N LYS A 178 -2.47 20.82 -17.84
CA LYS A 178 -2.03 19.41 -17.82
C LYS A 178 -3.20 18.44 -17.78
N ILE A 179 -4.37 18.86 -17.28
CA ILE A 179 -5.60 18.06 -17.15
C ILE A 179 -6.31 17.87 -18.49
N GLU A 180 -6.11 18.71 -19.50
CA GLU A 180 -6.62 18.44 -20.85
C GLU A 180 -6.22 17.06 -21.39
N LYS A 181 -5.10 16.52 -20.93
CA LYS A 181 -4.65 15.14 -21.22
C LYS A 181 -5.34 14.08 -20.31
N PHE A 182 -5.96 14.49 -19.20
CA PHE A 182 -6.56 13.58 -18.24
C PHE A 182 -8.06 13.45 -18.50
N ARG A 183 -8.46 12.36 -19.15
CA ARG A 183 -9.88 11.97 -19.24
C ARG A 183 -10.14 10.86 -18.23
N TYR A 184 -10.90 11.18 -17.17
CA TYR A 184 -11.25 10.20 -16.12
C TYR A 184 -11.87 8.92 -16.70
N PHE A 185 -12.74 9.02 -17.71
CA PHE A 185 -13.37 7.91 -18.41
C PHE A 185 -12.57 7.38 -19.62
N SER A 186 -11.26 7.58 -19.66
CA SER A 186 -10.43 6.98 -20.71
C SER A 186 -10.21 5.48 -20.45
N LYS A 187 -10.02 4.68 -21.52
CA LYS A 187 -9.65 3.25 -21.43
C LYS A 187 -8.42 3.05 -20.52
N ARG A 188 -7.48 3.97 -20.55
CA ARG A 188 -6.25 3.94 -19.74
C ARG A 188 -6.55 4.07 -18.25
N ASN A 189 -7.37 5.03 -17.87
CA ASN A 189 -7.80 5.19 -16.47
C ASN A 189 -8.61 4.00 -15.99
N PHE A 190 -9.50 3.48 -16.83
CA PHE A 190 -10.25 2.27 -16.53
C PHE A 190 -9.32 1.10 -16.19
N LEU A 191 -8.25 0.87 -16.97
CA LEU A 191 -7.26 -0.17 -16.70
C LEU A 191 -6.51 0.08 -15.39
N ILE A 192 -6.18 1.34 -15.05
CA ILE A 192 -5.57 1.69 -13.77
C ILE A 192 -6.53 1.36 -12.63
N GLN A 193 -7.79 1.76 -12.72
CA GLN A 193 -8.79 1.54 -11.66
C GLN A 193 -9.09 0.05 -11.44
N ILE A 194 -9.26 -0.73 -12.51
CA ILE A 194 -9.42 -2.18 -12.40
C ILE A 194 -8.20 -2.82 -11.73
N SER A 195 -7.00 -2.48 -12.17
CA SER A 195 -5.77 -3.03 -11.57
C SER A 195 -5.66 -2.66 -10.09
N ASN A 196 -6.11 -1.45 -9.71
CA ASN A 196 -6.11 -1.00 -8.32
C ASN A 196 -7.15 -1.74 -7.46
N ILE A 197 -8.36 -1.97 -8.00
CA ILE A 197 -9.39 -2.77 -7.33
C ILE A 197 -8.90 -4.21 -7.11
N LEU A 198 -8.34 -4.84 -8.14
CA LEU A 198 -7.81 -6.20 -8.05
C LEU A 198 -6.65 -6.29 -7.05
N TYR A 199 -5.75 -5.29 -7.04
CA TYR A 199 -4.69 -5.18 -6.04
C TYR A 199 -5.27 -5.06 -4.63
N PHE A 200 -6.28 -4.21 -4.44
CA PHE A 200 -6.91 -4.01 -3.13
C PHE A 200 -7.63 -5.27 -2.65
N LEU A 201 -8.47 -5.90 -3.49
CA LEU A 201 -9.20 -7.11 -3.13
C LEU A 201 -8.27 -8.28 -2.84
N SER A 202 -7.21 -8.47 -3.62
CA SER A 202 -6.20 -9.50 -3.31
C SER A 202 -5.45 -9.21 -2.02
N SER A 203 -5.21 -7.94 -1.67
CA SER A 203 -4.64 -7.57 -0.38
C SER A 203 -5.62 -7.85 0.77
N CYS A 204 -6.93 -7.64 0.57
CA CYS A 204 -7.96 -8.01 1.56
C CYS A 204 -8.01 -9.53 1.78
N LEU A 205 -7.94 -10.32 0.71
CA LEU A 205 -7.88 -11.79 0.82
C LEU A 205 -6.63 -12.26 1.58
N ILE A 206 -5.47 -11.65 1.32
CA ILE A 206 -4.23 -11.98 2.05
C ILE A 206 -4.40 -11.72 3.54
N VAL A 207 -4.90 -10.54 3.93
CA VAL A 207 -5.14 -10.20 5.34
C VAL A 207 -6.17 -11.14 5.95
N PHE A 208 -7.25 -11.47 5.22
CA PHE A 208 -8.28 -12.41 5.66
C PHE A 208 -7.69 -13.79 5.95
N ILE A 209 -6.92 -14.36 5.01
CA ILE A 209 -6.31 -15.67 5.17
C ILE A 209 -5.34 -15.69 6.37
N ILE A 210 -4.52 -14.65 6.54
CA ILE A 210 -3.58 -14.59 7.67
C ILE A 210 -4.35 -14.45 8.98
N ALA A 211 -5.25 -13.46 9.09
CA ALA A 211 -5.92 -13.13 10.34
C ALA A 211 -6.90 -14.23 10.80
N SER A 212 -7.52 -14.99 9.88
CA SER A 212 -8.42 -16.11 10.21
C SER A 212 -7.72 -17.25 10.99
N ASN A 213 -6.39 -17.34 10.89
CA ASN A 213 -5.62 -18.31 11.70
C ASN A 213 -5.41 -17.86 13.15
N PHE A 214 -5.78 -16.61 13.49
CA PHE A 214 -5.57 -16.05 14.83
C PHE A 214 -6.86 -15.61 15.51
N THR A 215 -8.02 -15.65 14.82
CA THR A 215 -9.33 -15.32 15.36
C THR A 215 -10.43 -16.11 14.67
N ASN A 216 -11.33 -16.69 15.45
CA ASN A 216 -12.42 -17.55 14.95
C ASN A 216 -13.62 -16.75 14.41
N GLU A 217 -13.70 -15.46 14.72
CA GLU A 217 -14.87 -14.61 14.38
C GLU A 217 -14.56 -13.59 13.28
N LEU A 218 -13.53 -13.86 12.46
CA LEU A 218 -13.12 -12.91 11.46
C LEU A 218 -14.14 -12.81 10.32
N GLN A 219 -14.70 -11.63 10.13
CA GLN A 219 -15.48 -11.30 8.95
C GLN A 219 -14.59 -10.73 7.86
N PHE A 220 -14.89 -11.02 6.60
CA PHE A 220 -14.13 -10.47 5.46
C PHE A 220 -14.10 -8.92 5.48
N PHE A 221 -15.15 -8.30 5.99
CA PHE A 221 -15.20 -6.84 6.18
C PHE A 221 -14.07 -6.29 7.06
N SER A 222 -13.67 -7.02 8.09
CA SER A 222 -12.54 -6.63 8.95
C SER A 222 -11.26 -6.47 8.12
N SER A 223 -11.05 -7.35 7.15
CA SER A 223 -9.90 -7.28 6.23
C SER A 223 -10.02 -6.13 5.23
N VAL A 224 -11.25 -5.81 4.77
CA VAL A 224 -11.51 -4.63 3.93
C VAL A 224 -11.22 -3.36 4.71
N SER A 225 -11.72 -3.25 5.94
CA SER A 225 -11.48 -2.09 6.81
C SER A 225 -10.00 -1.90 7.13
N TYR A 226 -9.31 -2.99 7.49
CA TYR A 226 -7.86 -3.00 7.73
C TYR A 226 -7.08 -2.46 6.51
N ASN A 227 -7.37 -2.99 5.31
CA ASN A 227 -6.66 -2.57 4.10
C ASN A 227 -7.03 -1.16 3.64
N THR A 228 -8.24 -0.70 3.92
CA THR A 228 -8.63 0.69 3.68
C THR A 228 -7.77 1.63 4.52
N LEU A 229 -7.68 1.41 5.84
CA LEU A 229 -6.82 2.18 6.74
C LEU A 229 -5.34 2.10 6.31
N ASN A 230 -4.85 0.90 5.98
CA ASN A 230 -3.49 0.70 5.48
C ASN A 230 -3.20 1.51 4.20
N SER A 231 -4.19 1.65 3.32
CA SER A 231 -4.05 2.44 2.10
C SER A 231 -3.83 3.93 2.39
N PHE A 232 -4.51 4.48 3.41
CA PHE A 232 -4.26 5.85 3.89
C PHE A 232 -2.88 6.00 4.52
N VAL A 233 -2.45 5.05 5.37
CA VAL A 233 -1.12 5.06 5.98
C VAL A 233 -0.02 5.05 4.93
N ASN A 234 -0.22 4.31 3.84
CA ASN A 234 0.73 4.22 2.74
C ASN A 234 0.92 5.54 1.97
N LEU A 235 0.02 6.52 2.09
CA LEU A 235 0.25 7.88 1.56
C LEU A 235 1.33 8.61 2.36
N ILE A 236 1.37 8.43 3.68
CA ILE A 236 2.26 9.15 4.60
C ILE A 236 3.69 8.61 4.52
N ASN A 237 3.88 7.30 4.63
CA ASN A 237 5.15 6.57 4.46
C ASN A 237 6.37 7.21 5.16
N LEU A 238 6.35 7.28 6.48
CA LEU A 238 7.40 7.91 7.28
C LEU A 238 8.57 6.97 7.59
N THR A 239 8.28 5.69 7.83
CA THR A 239 9.26 4.67 8.24
C THR A 239 9.46 3.61 7.15
N PRO A 240 10.53 2.81 7.19
CA PRO A 240 10.71 1.68 6.28
C PRO A 240 9.51 0.74 6.34
N GLY A 241 8.86 0.48 5.20
CA GLY A 241 7.67 -0.36 5.14
C GLY A 241 6.53 0.10 6.07
N ASN A 242 6.52 1.37 6.49
CA ASN A 242 5.59 1.93 7.50
C ASN A 242 5.58 1.18 8.85
N ILE A 243 6.71 0.55 9.24
CA ILE A 243 6.83 -0.15 10.52
C ILE A 243 6.58 0.84 11.67
N GLY A 244 5.74 0.45 12.60
CA GLY A 244 5.29 1.26 13.74
C GLY A 244 4.15 2.20 13.39
N VAL A 245 4.21 2.93 12.29
CA VAL A 245 3.13 3.87 11.87
C VAL A 245 1.87 3.11 11.47
N LYS A 246 2.01 2.07 10.63
CA LYS A 246 0.89 1.23 10.20
C LYS A 246 0.21 0.57 11.40
N GLU A 247 0.98 -0.07 12.26
CA GLU A 247 0.48 -0.77 13.42
C GLU A 247 -0.22 0.19 14.40
N THR A 248 0.38 1.35 14.68
CA THR A 248 -0.21 2.35 15.57
C THR A 248 -1.55 2.84 15.03
N VAL A 249 -1.65 3.20 13.75
CA VAL A 249 -2.92 3.64 13.16
C VAL A 249 -3.95 2.51 13.21
N LEU A 250 -3.58 1.29 12.83
CA LEU A 250 -4.51 0.17 12.86
C LEU A 250 -5.00 -0.13 14.29
N VAL A 251 -4.13 -0.01 15.29
CA VAL A 251 -4.51 -0.21 16.70
C VAL A 251 -5.42 0.90 17.21
N VAL A 252 -5.15 2.16 16.89
CA VAL A 252 -6.00 3.29 17.28
C VAL A 252 -7.41 3.15 16.70
N PHE A 253 -7.51 2.60 15.48
CA PHE A 253 -8.77 2.39 14.79
C PHE A 253 -9.26 0.92 14.86
N ASN A 254 -8.92 0.18 15.93
CA ASN A 254 -9.31 -1.22 16.09
C ASN A 254 -10.83 -1.44 16.08
N GLU A 255 -11.59 -0.48 16.55
CA GLU A 255 -13.06 -0.52 16.50
C GLU A 255 -13.59 -0.63 15.06
N ILE A 256 -12.87 -0.08 14.07
CA ILE A 256 -13.28 -0.08 12.67
C ILE A 256 -13.09 -1.46 12.02
N HIS A 257 -12.00 -2.17 12.29
CA HIS A 257 -11.72 -3.47 11.69
C HIS A 257 -11.94 -4.65 12.66
N GLN A 258 -12.22 -4.38 13.93
CA GLN A 258 -12.54 -5.37 14.98
C GLN A 258 -11.43 -6.42 15.21
N LEU A 259 -10.20 -6.14 14.82
CA LEU A 259 -9.05 -7.00 15.07
C LEU A 259 -8.36 -6.58 16.36
N SER A 260 -8.02 -7.54 17.20
CA SER A 260 -7.24 -7.26 18.41
C SER A 260 -5.84 -6.72 18.05
N PHE A 261 -5.26 -5.97 18.98
CA PHE A 261 -3.89 -5.45 18.85
C PHE A 261 -2.88 -6.52 18.41
N GLN A 262 -2.96 -7.69 19.02
CA GLN A 262 -2.08 -8.82 18.76
C GLN A 262 -2.22 -9.33 17.32
N VAL A 263 -3.47 -9.53 16.86
CA VAL A 263 -3.77 -9.99 15.50
C VAL A 263 -3.28 -8.99 14.46
N VAL A 264 -3.45 -7.68 14.70
CA VAL A 264 -2.97 -6.62 13.80
C VAL A 264 -1.45 -6.72 13.60
N ILE A 265 -0.69 -6.84 14.69
CA ILE A 265 0.78 -6.86 14.60
C ILE A 265 1.28 -8.14 13.92
N ILE A 266 0.74 -9.29 14.31
CA ILE A 266 1.14 -10.58 13.71
C ILE A 266 0.80 -10.59 12.22
N THR A 267 -0.42 -10.19 11.86
CA THR A 267 -0.84 -10.14 10.45
C THR A 267 0.07 -9.22 9.65
N SER A 268 0.39 -8.04 10.18
CA SER A 268 1.30 -7.09 9.53
C SER A 268 2.72 -7.65 9.35
N ALA A 269 3.25 -8.37 10.36
CA ALA A 269 4.58 -8.98 10.31
C ALA A 269 4.65 -10.11 9.27
N ILE A 270 3.67 -11.02 9.28
CA ILE A 270 3.58 -12.14 8.32
C ILE A 270 3.41 -11.59 6.89
N GLU A 271 2.53 -10.60 6.72
CA GLU A 271 2.31 -9.96 5.43
C GLU A 271 3.61 -9.40 4.84
N ARG A 272 4.44 -8.74 5.65
CA ARG A 272 5.74 -8.20 5.21
C ARG A 272 6.73 -9.31 4.84
N LEU A 273 6.84 -10.32 5.68
CA LEU A 273 7.73 -11.46 5.45
C LEU A 273 7.40 -12.14 4.10
N LEU A 274 6.13 -12.47 3.89
CA LEU A 274 5.67 -13.11 2.65
C LEU A 274 5.81 -12.17 1.43
N THR A 275 5.67 -10.86 1.63
CA THR A 275 5.96 -9.88 0.58
C THR A 275 7.44 -9.92 0.20
N LEU A 276 8.36 -9.91 1.16
CA LEU A 276 9.80 -10.01 0.87
C LEU A 276 10.13 -11.30 0.12
N ILE A 277 9.63 -12.45 0.58
CA ILE A 277 9.83 -13.74 -0.07
C ILE A 277 9.34 -13.70 -1.54
N SER A 278 8.11 -13.20 -1.77
CA SER A 278 7.54 -13.13 -3.12
C SER A 278 8.35 -12.22 -4.05
N LEU A 279 8.83 -11.08 -3.55
CA LEU A 279 9.63 -10.14 -4.34
C LEU A 279 11.02 -10.71 -4.68
N PHE A 280 11.67 -11.39 -3.75
CA PHE A 280 12.93 -12.11 -4.02
C PHE A 280 12.73 -13.22 -5.06
N PHE A 281 11.62 -13.96 -4.97
CA PHE A 281 11.30 -15.00 -5.95
C PHE A 281 11.10 -14.40 -7.36
N ILE A 282 10.34 -13.32 -7.48
CA ILE A 282 10.17 -12.61 -8.76
C ILE A 282 11.53 -12.12 -9.28
N GLN A 283 12.40 -11.59 -8.41
CA GLN A 283 13.71 -11.06 -8.81
C GLN A 283 14.62 -12.16 -9.38
N ILE A 284 14.58 -13.38 -8.78
CA ILE A 284 15.32 -14.54 -9.30
C ILE A 284 14.80 -14.92 -10.70
N ILE A 285 13.48 -14.99 -10.89
CA ILE A 285 12.87 -15.28 -12.19
C ILE A 285 13.30 -14.24 -13.24
N LEU A 286 13.20 -12.95 -12.92
CA LEU A 286 13.57 -11.86 -13.82
C LEU A 286 15.05 -11.88 -14.20
N LYS A 287 15.94 -12.36 -13.32
CA LYS A 287 17.37 -12.51 -13.61
C LYS A 287 17.63 -13.63 -14.63
N ASN A 288 16.84 -14.70 -14.58
CA ASN A 288 16.97 -15.85 -15.49
C ASN A 288 16.30 -15.60 -16.87
N LEU A 289 15.46 -14.57 -16.99
CA LEU A 289 14.82 -14.18 -18.25
C LEU A 289 15.62 -13.15 -19.07
N LYS A 290 16.72 -12.64 -18.52
CA LYS A 290 17.69 -11.75 -19.20
C LYS A 290 18.86 -12.54 -19.78
#